data_a5b39b0ba3dd6692a2a55b025eab1dd2
#
_entry.id   a5b39b0ba3dd6692a2a55b025eab1dd2
#
_cell.length_a   1.000
_cell.length_b   1.000
_cell.length_c   1.000
_cell.angle_alpha   90.00
_cell.angle_beta   90.00
_cell.angle_gamma   90.00
#
_symmetry.space_group_name_H-M   'P 1'
#
loop_
_entity.id
_entity.type
_entity.pdbx_description
1 polymer ?
#
loop_
_entity_poly.entity_id
_entity_poly.type
_entity_poly.pdbx_seq_one_letter_code
_entity_poly.pdbx_strand_id
1 'polypeptide(L)'
;MASYSGQVIEASPGHLSRLGTARVLRCITVQLMDDGVQAFMRAMDDGFPAVATMSAPEARAVIVGRRLPVENLDDVAGAVPVRIYRPHGDSGVRPAVVFCHGGGFVLCDLESHDSFCRAMSRHTETVVVSVDYRLAPEHRAPTALLDVHDAFCWVMSHSGELGIDPARVLIAGDSAGGNLAAVTALMCREHGAPMPVGQVLIYPVIDPAFDTFSYQAYATGYVNTSAAMQWYWRQYLNGSIPSPEYLVAPARAGSHEGLPPAVVVTAGFDVLHSEGVGYAQRLRAAKVPVVHRDYPGLFHGFVTIMPFAAGASARELLWSDMRGLLA
;
A
#
# COMPACT_ATOMS: atom_id res chain seq x y z
N MET A 1 5.00 24.67 16.82
CA MET A 1 6.17 23.80 16.54
C MET A 1 6.47 23.03 17.80
N ALA A 2 5.98 21.83 17.94
CA ALA A 2 6.29 20.93 19.04
C ALA A 2 7.27 19.88 18.51
N SER A 3 8.49 19.90 19.05
CA SER A 3 9.55 18.95 18.73
C SER A 3 9.25 17.60 19.40
N TYR A 4 9.05 16.56 18.62
CA TYR A 4 8.94 15.19 19.12
C TYR A 4 10.33 14.68 19.52
N SER A 5 10.62 14.64 20.81
CA SER A 5 11.74 13.87 21.37
C SER A 5 11.20 12.53 21.88
N GLY A 6 11.47 11.47 21.14
CA GLY A 6 11.16 10.11 21.58
C GLY A 6 12.02 9.71 22.78
N GLN A 7 11.41 9.50 23.95
CA GLN A 7 12.05 8.80 25.05
C GLN A 7 11.84 7.29 24.90
N VAL A 8 12.95 6.57 24.76
CA VAL A 8 12.99 5.12 24.90
C VAL A 8 12.91 4.82 26.41
N ILE A 9 11.83 4.20 26.86
CA ILE A 9 11.72 3.68 28.23
C ILE A 9 12.10 2.19 28.17
N GLU A 10 13.30 1.86 28.62
CA GLU A 10 13.68 0.49 28.91
C GLU A 10 12.93 0.04 30.18
N ALA A 11 12.03 -0.91 30.04
CA ALA A 11 11.37 -1.56 31.17
C ALA A 11 12.21 -2.77 31.61
N SER A 12 12.78 -2.70 32.79
CA SER A 12 13.45 -3.84 33.42
C SER A 12 12.47 -5.00 33.67
N PRO A 13 12.88 -6.27 33.45
CA PRO A 13 12.01 -7.43 33.59
C PRO A 13 11.90 -7.82 35.07
N GLY A 14 10.92 -7.25 35.78
CA GLY A 14 10.85 -7.56 37.22
C GLY A 14 9.52 -7.37 37.95
N HIS A 15 8.47 -6.85 37.33
CA HIS A 15 7.17 -6.72 38.03
C HIS A 15 5.97 -6.67 37.06
N LEU A 16 5.68 -7.77 36.39
CA LEU A 16 4.43 -7.96 35.65
C LEU A 16 3.72 -9.22 36.16
N SER A 17 3.18 -9.15 37.38
CA SER A 17 2.23 -10.15 37.86
C SER A 17 0.80 -9.64 37.71
N ARG A 18 0.05 -10.27 36.76
CA ARG A 18 -1.41 -10.37 36.70
C ARG A 18 -2.25 -9.10 36.62
N LEU A 19 -2.04 -8.31 35.56
CA LEU A 19 -3.11 -7.48 35.01
C LEU A 19 -3.29 -7.90 33.56
N GLY A 20 -4.53 -8.23 33.17
CA GLY A 20 -4.80 -8.81 31.85
C GLY A 20 -4.23 -7.94 30.72
N THR A 21 -3.46 -8.55 29.85
CA THR A 21 -2.72 -7.95 28.73
C THR A 21 -3.54 -6.98 27.87
N ALA A 22 -4.84 -7.21 27.71
CA ALA A 22 -5.76 -6.35 26.96
C ALA A 22 -5.97 -4.95 27.59
N ARG A 23 -5.92 -4.83 28.92
CA ARG A 23 -6.16 -3.56 29.63
C ARG A 23 -4.91 -2.67 29.66
N VAL A 24 -3.74 -3.28 29.73
CA VAL A 24 -2.44 -2.57 29.67
C VAL A 24 -2.20 -2.05 28.25
N LEU A 25 -2.49 -2.86 27.23
CA LEU A 25 -2.35 -2.46 25.84
C LEU A 25 -3.31 -1.32 25.45
N ARG A 26 -4.57 -1.33 25.92
CA ARG A 26 -5.50 -0.19 25.69
C ARG A 26 -5.00 1.12 26.29
N CYS A 27 -4.38 1.10 27.47
CA CYS A 27 -3.82 2.33 28.06
C CYS A 27 -2.62 2.87 27.26
N ILE A 28 -1.75 2.01 26.74
CA ILE A 28 -0.59 2.41 25.93
C ILE A 28 -1.04 2.94 24.57
N THR A 29 -2.04 2.30 23.96
CA THR A 29 -2.57 2.65 22.63
C THR A 29 -3.25 4.03 22.64
N VAL A 30 -4.06 4.34 23.67
CA VAL A 30 -4.75 5.65 23.80
C VAL A 30 -3.76 6.80 24.03
N GLN A 31 -2.56 6.53 24.54
CA GLN A 31 -1.54 7.55 24.82
C GLN A 31 -0.70 7.94 23.59
N LEU A 32 -0.75 7.20 22.48
CA LEU A 32 0.09 7.42 21.30
C LEU A 32 -0.63 8.15 20.15
N MET A 33 -1.95 8.22 20.16
CA MET A 33 -2.72 8.89 19.11
C MET A 33 -3.09 10.32 19.54
N ASP A 34 -2.67 11.29 18.73
CA ASP A 34 -3.05 12.70 18.89
C ASP A 34 -4.57 12.91 18.75
N ASP A 35 -5.14 13.84 19.54
CA ASP A 35 -6.59 14.10 19.55
C ASP A 35 -7.13 14.51 18.17
N GLY A 36 -6.35 15.26 17.39
CA GLY A 36 -6.72 15.65 16.04
C GLY A 36 -6.73 14.45 15.07
N VAL A 37 -5.79 13.53 15.23
CA VAL A 37 -5.75 12.26 14.48
C VAL A 37 -6.96 11.39 14.85
N GLN A 38 -7.30 11.30 16.14
CA GLN A 38 -8.49 10.57 16.60
C GLN A 38 -9.77 11.15 16.06
N ALA A 39 -9.92 12.48 16.08
CA ALA A 39 -11.11 13.15 15.57
C ALA A 39 -11.28 12.92 14.06
N PHE A 40 -10.19 13.02 13.28
CA PHE A 40 -10.21 12.75 11.85
C PHE A 40 -10.55 11.29 11.55
N MET A 41 -9.92 10.35 12.27
CA MET A 41 -10.16 8.92 12.12
C MET A 41 -11.62 8.55 12.43
N ARG A 42 -12.22 9.09 13.50
CA ARG A 42 -13.63 8.88 13.81
C ARG A 42 -14.56 9.39 12.72
N ALA A 43 -14.30 10.59 12.20
CA ALA A 43 -15.07 11.14 11.10
C ALA A 43 -14.97 10.28 9.82
N MET A 44 -13.81 9.67 9.58
CA MET A 44 -13.61 8.72 8.48
C MET A 44 -14.37 7.41 8.73
N ASP A 45 -14.29 6.86 9.95
CA ASP A 45 -14.93 5.60 10.34
C ASP A 45 -16.48 5.72 10.28
N ASP A 46 -17.03 6.81 10.83
CA ASP A 46 -18.46 7.14 10.76
C ASP A 46 -18.95 7.34 9.32
N GLY A 47 -18.09 7.84 8.44
CA GLY A 47 -18.39 8.10 7.05
C GLY A 47 -18.01 6.98 6.08
N PHE A 48 -17.23 5.98 6.50
CA PHE A 48 -16.82 4.90 5.62
C PHE A 48 -17.91 3.81 5.55
N PRO A 49 -18.21 3.26 4.36
CA PRO A 49 -19.25 2.25 4.26
C PRO A 49 -18.86 0.97 5.01
N ALA A 50 -19.83 0.34 5.67
CA ALA A 50 -19.67 -0.99 6.28
C ALA A 50 -19.58 -2.07 5.18
N VAL A 51 -18.49 -2.07 4.39
CA VAL A 51 -18.34 -2.90 3.18
C VAL A 51 -18.57 -4.39 3.44
N ALA A 52 -18.28 -4.86 4.64
CA ALA A 52 -18.51 -6.26 5.02
C ALA A 52 -19.99 -6.70 4.93
N THR A 53 -20.94 -5.76 4.88
CA THR A 53 -22.38 -6.00 4.79
C THR A 53 -22.95 -5.67 3.40
N MET A 54 -22.11 -5.25 2.45
CA MET A 54 -22.51 -4.80 1.10
C MET A 54 -22.09 -5.79 0.02
N SER A 55 -22.76 -5.73 -1.13
CA SER A 55 -22.21 -6.28 -2.36
C SER A 55 -21.09 -5.38 -2.90
N ALA A 56 -20.22 -5.91 -3.76
CA ALA A 56 -19.13 -5.14 -4.34
C ALA A 56 -19.63 -3.94 -5.18
N PRO A 57 -20.68 -4.04 -6.01
CA PRO A 57 -21.25 -2.89 -6.71
C PRO A 57 -21.76 -1.79 -5.78
N GLU A 58 -22.47 -2.15 -4.69
CA GLU A 58 -22.95 -1.18 -3.68
C GLU A 58 -21.78 -0.44 -3.01
N ALA A 59 -20.77 -1.17 -2.58
CA ALA A 59 -19.57 -0.59 -1.96
C ALA A 59 -18.84 0.37 -2.91
N ARG A 60 -18.70 0.01 -4.19
CA ARG A 60 -18.12 0.88 -5.23
C ARG A 60 -18.94 2.14 -5.44
N ALA A 61 -20.25 2.05 -5.51
CA ALA A 61 -21.14 3.21 -5.72
C ALA A 61 -20.95 4.27 -4.63
N VAL A 62 -20.73 3.86 -3.37
CA VAL A 62 -20.43 4.79 -2.26
C VAL A 62 -19.08 5.49 -2.47
N ILE A 63 -18.06 4.79 -2.93
CA ILE A 63 -16.74 5.37 -3.19
C ILE A 63 -16.81 6.35 -4.37
N VAL A 64 -17.46 5.98 -5.47
CA VAL A 64 -17.64 6.86 -6.67
C VAL A 64 -18.30 8.19 -6.30
N GLY A 65 -19.32 8.18 -5.45
CA GLY A 65 -20.02 9.40 -5.02
C GLY A 65 -19.16 10.42 -4.26
N ARG A 66 -17.91 10.10 -3.92
CA ARG A 66 -16.96 10.95 -3.17
C ARG A 66 -15.82 11.51 -4.01
N ARG A 67 -15.84 11.31 -5.33
CA ARG A 67 -14.76 11.73 -6.23
C ARG A 67 -14.82 13.22 -6.57
N LEU A 68 -13.64 13.83 -6.70
CA LEU A 68 -13.49 15.12 -7.34
C LEU A 68 -13.24 14.92 -8.84
N PRO A 69 -13.86 15.74 -9.74
CA PRO A 69 -13.60 15.67 -11.17
C PRO A 69 -12.13 15.95 -11.50
N VAL A 70 -11.55 15.21 -12.42
CA VAL A 70 -10.15 15.36 -12.87
C VAL A 70 -10.06 15.43 -14.39
N GLU A 71 -9.14 16.23 -14.91
CA GLU A 71 -8.79 16.24 -16.34
C GLU A 71 -7.93 15.00 -16.66
N ASN A 72 -8.34 14.23 -17.66
CA ASN A 72 -7.77 12.92 -17.96
C ASN A 72 -6.55 12.97 -18.88
N LEU A 73 -5.55 12.15 -18.56
CA LEU A 73 -4.44 11.73 -19.41
C LEU A 73 -4.42 10.18 -19.41
N ASP A 74 -5.50 9.58 -19.93
CA ASP A 74 -5.62 8.12 -19.90
C ASP A 74 -4.97 7.50 -21.14
N ASP A 75 -4.30 6.37 -20.95
CA ASP A 75 -3.64 5.58 -21.99
C ASP A 75 -3.93 4.09 -21.73
N VAL A 76 -3.45 3.20 -22.60
CA VAL A 76 -3.68 1.75 -22.48
C VAL A 76 -2.36 1.01 -22.56
N ALA A 77 -2.02 0.29 -21.50
CA ALA A 77 -0.89 -0.62 -21.45
C ALA A 77 -1.30 -2.00 -21.99
N GLY A 78 -1.21 -2.20 -23.28
CA GLY A 78 -1.77 -3.39 -23.92
C GLY A 78 -3.30 -3.41 -23.81
N ALA A 79 -3.86 -4.35 -22.97
CA ALA A 79 -5.30 -4.42 -22.69
C ALA A 79 -5.69 -3.77 -21.35
N VAL A 80 -4.73 -3.24 -20.58
CA VAL A 80 -4.94 -2.67 -19.26
C VAL A 80 -4.95 -1.15 -19.32
N PRO A 81 -6.03 -0.46 -18.93
CA PRO A 81 -6.05 1.00 -18.87
C PRO A 81 -5.04 1.53 -17.85
N VAL A 82 -4.38 2.65 -18.18
CA VAL A 82 -3.46 3.34 -17.29
C VAL A 82 -3.67 4.84 -17.36
N ARG A 83 -3.33 5.56 -16.29
CA ARG A 83 -3.22 7.02 -16.31
C ARG A 83 -1.78 7.44 -16.08
N ILE A 84 -1.26 8.28 -17.00
CA ILE A 84 0.12 8.72 -16.97
C ILE A 84 0.21 10.16 -16.48
N TYR A 85 0.96 10.36 -15.38
CA TYR A 85 1.24 11.67 -14.81
C TYR A 85 2.68 12.05 -15.10
N ARG A 86 2.86 13.27 -15.65
CA ARG A 86 4.20 13.81 -15.95
C ARG A 86 4.45 15.04 -15.10
N PRO A 87 5.63 15.18 -14.48
CA PRO A 87 6.00 16.42 -13.82
C PRO A 87 6.11 17.55 -14.86
N HIS A 88 5.75 18.77 -14.44
CA HIS A 88 5.92 19.95 -15.29
C HIS A 88 7.40 20.20 -15.59
N GLY A 89 7.68 20.72 -16.80
CA GLY A 89 9.02 21.12 -17.25
C GLY A 89 9.58 20.22 -18.33
N ASP A 90 10.90 20.19 -18.45
CA ASP A 90 11.66 19.62 -19.54
C ASP A 90 11.21 18.23 -20.02
N SER A 91 11.27 18.03 -21.35
CA SER A 91 10.93 16.79 -22.06
C SER A 91 12.03 15.70 -21.98
N GLY A 92 12.92 15.78 -21.02
CA GLY A 92 14.00 14.80 -20.82
C GLY A 92 13.51 13.43 -20.36
N VAL A 93 14.40 12.42 -20.50
CA VAL A 93 14.17 11.07 -19.99
C VAL A 93 14.15 11.09 -18.47
N ARG A 94 13.09 10.54 -17.86
CA ARG A 94 12.83 10.60 -16.41
C ARG A 94 12.73 9.21 -15.78
N PRO A 95 13.01 9.07 -14.49
CA PRO A 95 12.64 7.87 -13.76
C PRO A 95 11.11 7.72 -13.73
N ALA A 96 10.63 6.52 -13.43
CA ALA A 96 9.20 6.26 -13.40
C ALA A 96 8.77 5.45 -12.18
N VAL A 97 7.47 5.51 -11.89
CA VAL A 97 6.79 4.69 -10.89
C VAL A 97 5.56 4.06 -11.54
N VAL A 98 5.49 2.74 -11.56
CA VAL A 98 4.23 2.03 -11.82
C VAL A 98 3.50 1.91 -10.50
N PHE A 99 2.32 2.52 -10.41
CA PHE A 99 1.56 2.63 -9.17
C PHE A 99 0.28 1.82 -9.20
N CYS A 100 0.05 1.03 -8.16
CA CYS A 100 -1.13 0.20 -7.95
C CYS A 100 -1.93 0.80 -6.79
N HIS A 101 -3.17 1.19 -7.04
CA HIS A 101 -4.04 1.76 -6.02
C HIS A 101 -4.51 0.73 -4.99
N GLY A 102 -4.85 1.18 -3.77
CA GLY A 102 -5.50 0.39 -2.74
C GLY A 102 -6.96 0.08 -3.04
N GLY A 103 -7.69 -0.40 -2.02
CA GLY A 103 -9.13 -0.69 -2.13
C GLY A 103 -9.47 -2.18 -2.05
N GLY A 104 -8.61 -2.99 -1.41
CA GLY A 104 -8.89 -4.41 -1.11
C GLY A 104 -9.11 -5.27 -2.35
N PHE A 105 -8.54 -4.93 -3.49
CA PHE A 105 -8.74 -5.59 -4.79
C PHE A 105 -10.16 -5.48 -5.37
N VAL A 106 -11.06 -4.74 -4.73
CA VAL A 106 -12.51 -4.68 -5.02
C VAL A 106 -13.00 -3.27 -5.28
N LEU A 107 -12.38 -2.29 -4.62
CA LEU A 107 -12.77 -0.88 -4.62
C LEU A 107 -11.69 -0.01 -5.24
N CYS A 108 -12.01 1.27 -5.36
CA CYS A 108 -11.11 2.31 -5.87
C CYS A 108 -10.78 2.15 -7.35
N ASP A 109 -10.02 3.09 -7.87
CA ASP A 109 -9.64 3.22 -9.26
C ASP A 109 -8.67 4.41 -9.47
N LEU A 110 -8.44 4.80 -10.72
CA LEU A 110 -7.58 5.92 -11.10
C LEU A 110 -8.03 7.24 -10.44
N GLU A 111 -9.34 7.49 -10.32
CA GLU A 111 -9.88 8.74 -9.76
C GLU A 111 -9.65 8.85 -8.26
N SER A 112 -9.81 7.74 -7.53
CA SER A 112 -9.66 7.72 -6.07
C SER A 112 -8.24 8.06 -5.61
N HIS A 113 -7.23 7.77 -6.44
CA HIS A 113 -5.81 8.00 -6.15
C HIS A 113 -5.16 9.10 -6.99
N ASP A 114 -5.95 9.82 -7.82
CA ASP A 114 -5.44 10.85 -8.73
C ASP A 114 -4.61 11.92 -8.02
N SER A 115 -5.14 12.51 -6.94
CA SER A 115 -4.45 13.55 -6.19
C SER A 115 -3.12 13.06 -5.59
N PHE A 116 -3.07 11.80 -5.14
CA PHE A 116 -1.86 11.19 -4.62
C PHE A 116 -0.82 10.94 -5.73
N CYS A 117 -1.23 10.41 -6.87
CA CYS A 117 -0.36 10.18 -8.04
C CYS A 117 0.21 11.49 -8.59
N ARG A 118 -0.61 12.56 -8.68
CA ARG A 118 -0.14 13.91 -9.06
C ARG A 118 0.89 14.45 -8.07
N ALA A 119 0.66 14.31 -6.78
CA ALA A 119 1.62 14.72 -5.76
C ALA A 119 2.91 13.90 -5.85
N MET A 120 2.81 12.58 -5.99
CA MET A 120 3.94 11.68 -6.20
C MET A 120 4.78 12.13 -7.39
N SER A 121 4.18 12.28 -8.57
CA SER A 121 4.88 12.71 -9.78
C SER A 121 5.62 14.04 -9.59
N ARG A 122 4.98 15.01 -8.94
CA ARG A 122 5.55 16.34 -8.69
C ARG A 122 6.74 16.29 -7.71
N HIS A 123 6.57 15.59 -6.58
CA HIS A 123 7.55 15.62 -5.49
C HIS A 123 8.72 14.65 -5.71
N THR A 124 8.54 13.63 -6.53
CA THR A 124 9.63 12.70 -6.89
C THR A 124 10.25 12.99 -8.25
N GLU A 125 9.67 13.93 -9.02
CA GLU A 125 10.07 14.25 -10.40
C GLU A 125 10.04 13.04 -11.35
N THR A 126 9.14 12.09 -11.10
CA THR A 126 8.98 10.86 -11.89
C THR A 126 7.77 10.92 -12.79
N VAL A 127 7.81 10.16 -13.88
CA VAL A 127 6.59 9.75 -14.60
C VAL A 127 5.88 8.71 -13.73
N VAL A 128 4.61 8.96 -13.35
CA VAL A 128 3.80 7.98 -12.61
C VAL A 128 2.82 7.35 -13.58
N VAL A 129 2.82 6.02 -13.67
CA VAL A 129 1.87 5.23 -14.44
C VAL A 129 0.95 4.50 -13.46
N SER A 130 -0.24 5.04 -13.23
CA SER A 130 -1.26 4.44 -12.36
C SER A 130 -2.06 3.41 -13.13
N VAL A 131 -2.16 2.20 -12.59
CA VAL A 131 -2.76 1.05 -13.28
C VAL A 131 -4.22 0.88 -12.86
N ASP A 132 -5.14 0.84 -13.82
CA ASP A 132 -6.57 0.52 -13.62
C ASP A 132 -6.77 -0.99 -13.73
N TYR A 133 -6.20 -1.74 -12.80
CA TYR A 133 -6.28 -3.18 -12.79
C TYR A 133 -7.71 -3.67 -12.53
N ARG A 134 -8.09 -4.78 -13.14
CA ARG A 134 -9.44 -5.37 -13.02
C ARG A 134 -9.72 -5.83 -11.60
N LEU A 135 -10.92 -5.49 -11.12
CA LEU A 135 -11.35 -5.69 -9.73
C LEU A 135 -12.15 -6.98 -9.54
N ALA A 136 -12.03 -7.54 -8.35
CA ALA A 136 -12.86 -8.62 -7.87
C ALA A 136 -14.25 -8.09 -7.41
N PRO A 137 -15.29 -8.92 -7.38
CA PRO A 137 -15.32 -10.36 -7.68
C PRO A 137 -15.45 -10.70 -9.16
N GLU A 138 -15.63 -9.73 -10.06
CA GLU A 138 -15.77 -9.96 -11.49
C GLU A 138 -14.50 -10.57 -12.08
N HIS A 139 -13.34 -10.10 -11.59
CA HIS A 139 -12.01 -10.55 -11.99
C HIS A 139 -11.21 -10.96 -10.75
N ARG A 140 -11.30 -12.23 -10.40
CA ARG A 140 -10.67 -12.78 -9.20
C ARG A 140 -9.17 -12.99 -9.36
N ALA A 141 -8.52 -13.29 -8.23
CA ALA A 141 -7.11 -13.63 -8.23
C ALA A 141 -6.78 -14.78 -9.21
N PRO A 142 -5.67 -14.69 -9.94
CA PRO A 142 -4.62 -13.66 -9.88
C PRO A 142 -4.78 -12.51 -10.90
N THR A 143 -5.98 -12.22 -11.43
CA THR A 143 -6.19 -11.29 -12.56
C THR A 143 -5.54 -9.92 -12.32
N ALA A 144 -5.77 -9.31 -11.15
CA ALA A 144 -5.19 -8.00 -10.83
C ALA A 144 -3.65 -8.01 -10.85
N LEU A 145 -3.01 -9.09 -10.38
CA LEU A 145 -1.57 -9.27 -10.49
C LEU A 145 -1.12 -9.32 -11.95
N LEU A 146 -1.82 -10.10 -12.78
CA LEU A 146 -1.47 -10.23 -14.20
C LEU A 146 -1.56 -8.89 -14.92
N ASP A 147 -2.62 -8.11 -14.65
CA ASP A 147 -2.79 -6.76 -15.20
C ASP A 147 -1.66 -5.82 -14.79
N VAL A 148 -1.27 -5.83 -13.52
CA VAL A 148 -0.17 -4.98 -13.03
C VAL A 148 1.18 -5.41 -13.60
N HIS A 149 1.43 -6.71 -13.68
CA HIS A 149 2.65 -7.25 -14.29
C HIS A 149 2.73 -6.88 -15.77
N ASP A 150 1.64 -7.03 -16.52
CA ASP A 150 1.57 -6.69 -17.94
C ASP A 150 1.78 -5.19 -18.14
N ALA A 151 1.15 -4.33 -17.31
CA ALA A 151 1.37 -2.88 -17.35
C ALA A 151 2.83 -2.52 -17.03
N PHE A 152 3.45 -3.16 -16.05
CA PHE A 152 4.86 -2.95 -15.73
C PHE A 152 5.77 -3.35 -16.90
N CYS A 153 5.57 -4.52 -17.48
CA CYS A 153 6.34 -4.98 -18.64
C CYS A 153 6.13 -4.07 -19.85
N TRP A 154 4.90 -3.56 -20.05
CA TRP A 154 4.60 -2.60 -21.11
C TRP A 154 5.38 -1.28 -20.90
N VAL A 155 5.41 -0.73 -19.68
CA VAL A 155 6.20 0.47 -19.36
C VAL A 155 7.68 0.25 -19.67
N MET A 156 8.22 -0.91 -19.31
CA MET A 156 9.62 -1.25 -19.58
C MET A 156 9.92 -1.32 -21.09
N SER A 157 9.03 -1.93 -21.89
CA SER A 157 9.20 -2.10 -23.34
C SER A 157 8.95 -0.85 -24.15
N HIS A 158 8.10 0.10 -23.65
CA HIS A 158 7.77 1.38 -24.30
C HIS A 158 8.48 2.59 -23.64
N SER A 159 9.50 2.33 -22.84
CA SER A 159 10.19 3.36 -22.05
C SER A 159 10.69 4.53 -22.91
N GLY A 160 11.18 4.26 -24.14
CA GLY A 160 11.63 5.29 -25.08
C GLY A 160 10.51 6.21 -25.52
N GLU A 161 9.35 5.67 -25.88
CA GLU A 161 8.15 6.43 -26.30
C GLU A 161 7.59 7.23 -25.12
N LEU A 162 7.64 6.64 -23.94
CA LEU A 162 7.19 7.25 -22.70
C LEU A 162 8.20 8.26 -22.12
N GLY A 163 9.38 8.45 -22.71
CA GLY A 163 10.44 9.29 -22.14
C GLY A 163 10.85 8.83 -20.74
N ILE A 164 10.90 7.53 -20.51
CA ILE A 164 11.23 6.89 -19.22
C ILE A 164 12.62 6.25 -19.31
N ASP A 165 13.39 6.35 -18.24
CA ASP A 165 14.62 5.59 -18.07
C ASP A 165 14.31 4.18 -17.54
N PRO A 166 14.45 3.11 -18.34
CA PRO A 166 14.11 1.76 -17.91
C PRO A 166 15.02 1.23 -16.79
N ALA A 167 16.16 1.85 -16.54
CA ALA A 167 17.03 1.52 -15.41
C ALA A 167 16.55 2.14 -14.08
N ARG A 168 15.55 3.03 -14.12
CA ARG A 168 15.04 3.76 -12.96
C ARG A 168 13.50 3.70 -12.88
N VAL A 169 12.95 2.48 -12.85
CA VAL A 169 11.50 2.24 -12.72
C VAL A 169 11.21 1.56 -11.38
N LEU A 170 10.40 2.20 -10.54
CA LEU A 170 9.87 1.63 -9.30
C LEU A 170 8.53 0.94 -9.56
N ILE A 171 8.22 -0.06 -8.74
CA ILE A 171 6.86 -0.55 -8.53
C ILE A 171 6.38 -0.08 -7.15
N ALA A 172 5.18 0.50 -7.07
CA ALA A 172 4.66 1.08 -5.84
C ALA A 172 3.17 0.80 -5.68
N GLY A 173 2.69 0.79 -4.46
CA GLY A 173 1.26 0.71 -4.19
C GLY A 173 0.93 0.79 -2.71
N ASP A 174 -0.34 1.07 -2.41
CA ASP A 174 -0.86 1.15 -1.06
C ASP A 174 -1.87 0.03 -0.79
N SER A 175 -1.87 -0.52 0.43
CA SER A 175 -2.85 -1.53 0.86
C SER A 175 -2.84 -2.75 -0.08
N ALA A 176 -3.95 -3.06 -0.74
CA ALA A 176 -4.03 -4.08 -1.80
C ALA A 176 -3.06 -3.81 -2.97
N GLY A 177 -2.86 -2.52 -3.34
CA GLY A 177 -1.86 -2.14 -4.32
C GLY A 177 -0.43 -2.41 -3.84
N GLY A 178 -0.17 -2.28 -2.54
CA GLY A 178 1.11 -2.68 -1.93
C GLY A 178 1.35 -4.20 -2.03
N ASN A 179 0.30 -5.00 -1.91
CA ASN A 179 0.36 -6.43 -2.22
C ASN A 179 0.73 -6.66 -3.68
N LEU A 180 -0.02 -6.03 -4.61
CA LEU A 180 0.22 -6.16 -6.06
C LEU A 180 1.64 -5.75 -6.44
N ALA A 181 2.18 -4.70 -5.83
CA ALA A 181 3.58 -4.29 -6.05
C ALA A 181 4.58 -5.37 -5.59
N ALA A 182 4.38 -5.93 -4.40
CA ALA A 182 5.24 -6.97 -3.85
C ALA A 182 5.19 -8.28 -4.68
N VAL A 183 3.98 -8.71 -5.06
CA VAL A 183 3.82 -9.95 -5.86
C VAL A 183 4.26 -9.76 -7.31
N THR A 184 4.17 -8.55 -7.87
CA THR A 184 4.72 -8.23 -9.20
C THR A 184 6.26 -8.35 -9.18
N ALA A 185 6.93 -7.81 -8.16
CA ALA A 185 8.38 -7.97 -8.04
C ALA A 185 8.80 -9.44 -7.90
N LEU A 186 8.04 -10.25 -7.15
CA LEU A 186 8.23 -11.70 -7.08
C LEU A 186 8.03 -12.36 -8.45
N MET A 187 6.96 -12.02 -9.15
CA MET A 187 6.64 -12.59 -10.46
C MET A 187 7.70 -12.23 -11.50
N CYS A 188 8.18 -11.00 -11.54
CA CYS A 188 9.29 -10.59 -12.42
C CYS A 188 10.52 -11.46 -12.18
N ARG A 189 10.89 -11.68 -10.92
CA ARG A 189 12.03 -12.55 -10.56
C ARG A 189 11.83 -13.99 -11.00
N GLU A 190 10.68 -14.59 -10.68
CA GLU A 190 10.38 -16.00 -10.99
C GLU A 190 10.35 -16.28 -12.50
N HIS A 191 9.92 -15.29 -13.29
CA HIS A 191 9.78 -15.44 -14.74
C HIS A 191 10.97 -14.86 -15.53
N GLY A 192 11.98 -14.27 -14.85
CA GLY A 192 13.12 -13.64 -15.53
C GLY A 192 12.71 -12.40 -16.34
N ALA A 193 11.63 -11.74 -15.96
CA ALA A 193 11.18 -10.48 -16.57
C ALA A 193 12.05 -9.29 -16.07
N PRO A 194 11.98 -8.12 -16.73
CA PRO A 194 12.65 -6.93 -16.23
C PRO A 194 12.28 -6.65 -14.77
N MET A 195 13.30 -6.37 -13.94
CA MET A 195 13.07 -6.11 -12.51
C MET A 195 12.87 -4.61 -12.26
N PRO A 196 11.94 -4.21 -11.38
CA PRO A 196 11.91 -2.85 -10.87
C PRO A 196 13.20 -2.56 -10.08
N VAL A 197 13.68 -1.30 -10.12
CA VAL A 197 14.88 -0.88 -9.36
C VAL A 197 14.61 -0.81 -7.85
N GLY A 198 13.33 -0.71 -7.46
CA GLY A 198 12.89 -0.72 -6.07
C GLY A 198 11.38 -0.98 -5.96
N GLN A 199 10.94 -1.38 -4.78
CA GLN A 199 9.53 -1.58 -4.45
C GLN A 199 9.10 -0.69 -3.28
N VAL A 200 7.94 -0.04 -3.39
CA VAL A 200 7.39 0.87 -2.38
C VAL A 200 6.05 0.34 -1.90
N LEU A 201 6.03 -0.17 -0.69
CA LEU A 201 4.92 -0.92 -0.11
C LEU A 201 4.30 -0.12 1.04
N ILE A 202 3.19 0.55 0.76
CA ILE A 202 2.53 1.46 1.70
C ILE A 202 1.44 0.69 2.44
N TYR A 203 1.61 0.44 3.74
CA TYR A 203 0.77 -0.40 4.62
C TYR A 203 0.21 -1.63 3.87
N PRO A 204 1.08 -2.48 3.31
CA PRO A 204 0.67 -3.48 2.34
C PRO A 204 -0.16 -4.61 2.96
N VAL A 205 -1.12 -5.11 2.20
CA VAL A 205 -1.76 -6.41 2.46
C VAL A 205 -0.77 -7.52 2.14
N ILE A 206 -0.58 -8.50 3.03
CA ILE A 206 0.49 -9.50 2.89
C ILE A 206 -0.02 -10.95 2.88
N ASP A 207 -0.94 -11.30 3.78
CA ASP A 207 -1.37 -12.69 3.95
C ASP A 207 -2.83 -12.79 4.42
N PRO A 208 -3.65 -13.72 3.88
CA PRO A 208 -5.05 -13.93 4.31
C PRO A 208 -5.20 -14.75 5.60
N ALA A 209 -4.21 -14.77 6.49
CA ALA A 209 -4.27 -15.59 7.71
C ALA A 209 -5.17 -14.98 8.82
N PHE A 210 -5.25 -13.65 8.94
CA PHE A 210 -6.06 -12.89 9.92
C PHE A 210 -5.79 -13.19 11.40
N ASP A 211 -4.69 -13.81 11.74
CA ASP A 211 -4.36 -14.33 13.07
C ASP A 211 -3.31 -13.50 13.82
N THR A 212 -2.86 -12.40 13.23
CA THR A 212 -1.83 -11.55 13.81
C THR A 212 -2.37 -10.73 15.00
N PHE A 213 -1.44 -10.23 15.84
CA PHE A 213 -1.79 -9.34 16.95
C PHE A 213 -2.62 -8.13 16.49
N SER A 214 -2.25 -7.47 15.38
CA SER A 214 -2.97 -6.29 14.91
C SER A 214 -4.39 -6.61 14.45
N TYR A 215 -4.66 -7.78 13.87
CA TYR A 215 -6.02 -8.23 13.53
C TYR A 215 -6.91 -8.42 14.77
N GLN A 216 -6.32 -8.69 15.94
CA GLN A 216 -7.06 -8.79 17.20
C GLN A 216 -7.19 -7.43 17.90
N ALA A 217 -6.09 -6.68 17.99
CA ALA A 217 -6.01 -5.43 18.74
C ALA A 217 -6.78 -4.27 18.05
N TYR A 218 -6.77 -4.23 16.71
CA TYR A 218 -7.34 -3.15 15.91
C TYR A 218 -8.51 -3.61 15.03
N ALA A 219 -9.21 -4.66 15.44
CA ALA A 219 -10.27 -5.30 14.68
C ALA A 219 -11.41 -4.36 14.25
N THR A 220 -11.69 -3.31 15.03
CA THR A 220 -12.76 -2.33 14.80
C THR A 220 -12.35 -0.94 15.28
N GLY A 221 -12.95 0.12 14.71
CA GLY A 221 -12.77 1.51 15.18
C GLY A 221 -11.50 2.19 14.70
N TYR A 222 -10.86 1.65 13.63
CA TYR A 222 -9.63 2.20 13.05
C TYR A 222 -9.67 2.23 11.52
N VAL A 223 -10.81 2.62 10.94
CA VAL A 223 -11.07 2.74 9.49
C VAL A 223 -11.03 1.40 8.77
N ASN A 224 -9.88 0.73 8.73
CA ASN A 224 -9.76 -0.61 8.15
C ASN A 224 -10.04 -1.68 9.21
N THR A 225 -11.10 -2.48 9.03
CA THR A 225 -11.54 -3.45 10.03
C THR A 225 -11.18 -4.88 9.64
N SER A 226 -11.05 -5.77 10.64
CA SER A 226 -10.84 -7.20 10.39
C SER A 226 -11.98 -7.80 9.54
N ALA A 227 -13.23 -7.40 9.78
CA ALA A 227 -14.38 -7.85 9.00
C ALA A 227 -14.30 -7.39 7.53
N ALA A 228 -13.86 -6.14 7.29
CA ALA A 228 -13.65 -5.62 5.94
C ALA A 228 -12.55 -6.40 5.21
N MET A 229 -11.41 -6.66 5.86
CA MET A 229 -10.31 -7.43 5.27
C MET A 229 -10.74 -8.86 4.90
N GLN A 230 -11.46 -9.53 5.79
CA GLN A 230 -12.02 -10.85 5.48
C GLN A 230 -13.01 -10.81 4.32
N TRP A 231 -13.81 -9.75 4.22
CA TRP A 231 -14.72 -9.56 3.09
C TRP A 231 -13.95 -9.34 1.79
N TYR A 232 -12.92 -8.47 1.75
CA TYR A 232 -12.07 -8.24 0.56
C TYR A 232 -11.43 -9.54 0.06
N TRP A 233 -10.83 -10.30 0.97
CA TRP A 233 -10.21 -11.57 0.61
C TRP A 233 -11.21 -12.60 0.08
N ARG A 234 -12.44 -12.67 0.63
CA ARG A 234 -13.50 -13.54 0.08
C ARG A 234 -13.89 -13.14 -1.34
N GLN A 235 -13.99 -11.84 -1.64
CA GLN A 235 -14.26 -11.37 -3.01
C GLN A 235 -13.12 -11.73 -3.95
N TYR A 236 -11.87 -11.55 -3.50
CA TYR A 236 -10.70 -11.74 -4.33
C TYR A 236 -10.36 -13.20 -4.60
N LEU A 237 -10.45 -14.09 -3.60
CA LEU A 237 -10.01 -15.49 -3.70
C LEU A 237 -11.10 -16.49 -4.11
N ASN A 238 -12.38 -16.21 -3.87
CA ASN A 238 -13.47 -17.18 -4.07
C ASN A 238 -13.25 -18.53 -3.35
N GLY A 239 -12.72 -18.52 -2.16
CA GLY A 239 -12.56 -19.72 -1.31
C GLY A 239 -11.30 -20.54 -1.54
N SER A 240 -10.46 -20.23 -2.54
CA SER A 240 -9.18 -20.91 -2.74
C SER A 240 -8.04 -19.95 -3.02
N ILE A 241 -6.88 -20.21 -2.42
CA ILE A 241 -5.64 -19.52 -2.74
C ILE A 241 -5.07 -20.13 -4.01
N PRO A 242 -4.67 -19.34 -5.03
CA PRO A 242 -4.04 -19.86 -6.25
C PRO A 242 -2.69 -20.52 -5.95
N SER A 243 -2.28 -21.42 -6.83
CA SER A 243 -0.95 -22.01 -6.76
C SER A 243 -0.09 -21.46 -7.90
N PRO A 244 1.14 -21.01 -7.60
CA PRO A 244 1.77 -20.91 -6.28
C PRO A 244 1.17 -19.79 -5.42
N GLU A 245 1.16 -19.96 -4.08
CA GLU A 245 0.47 -19.06 -3.15
C GLU A 245 1.00 -17.62 -3.13
N TYR A 246 2.28 -17.43 -3.51
CA TYR A 246 2.89 -16.10 -3.58
C TYR A 246 2.18 -15.16 -4.55
N LEU A 247 1.42 -15.68 -5.52
CA LEU A 247 0.63 -14.86 -6.46
C LEU A 247 -0.39 -13.94 -5.78
N VAL A 248 -0.69 -14.17 -4.51
CA VAL A 248 -1.60 -13.35 -3.71
C VAL A 248 -1.05 -13.05 -2.32
N ALA A 249 -0.21 -13.92 -1.77
CA ALA A 249 0.36 -13.84 -0.43
C ALA A 249 1.89 -13.79 -0.51
N PRO A 250 2.49 -12.60 -0.67
CA PRO A 250 3.93 -12.46 -0.90
C PRO A 250 4.77 -13.06 0.24
N ALA A 251 4.24 -13.12 1.48
CA ALA A 251 4.93 -13.79 2.58
C ALA A 251 5.12 -15.30 2.39
N ARG A 252 4.33 -15.93 1.51
CA ARG A 252 4.38 -17.39 1.23
C ARG A 252 5.29 -17.74 0.06
N ALA A 253 6.06 -16.81 -0.47
CA ALA A 253 7.10 -17.09 -1.44
C ALA A 253 8.17 -18.01 -0.82
N GLY A 254 8.67 -18.96 -1.61
CA GLY A 254 9.71 -19.89 -1.17
C GLY A 254 11.03 -19.20 -0.82
N SER A 255 11.30 -18.03 -1.42
CA SER A 255 12.45 -17.18 -1.13
C SER A 255 12.09 -15.71 -1.40
N HIS A 256 12.74 -14.80 -0.68
CA HIS A 256 12.72 -13.35 -0.94
C HIS A 256 14.09 -12.83 -1.40
N GLU A 257 15.08 -13.70 -1.58
CA GLU A 257 16.40 -13.31 -2.10
C GLU A 257 16.29 -12.78 -3.53
N GLY A 258 17.13 -11.79 -3.87
CA GLY A 258 17.16 -11.19 -5.20
C GLY A 258 15.99 -10.26 -5.53
N LEU A 259 15.10 -9.98 -4.57
CA LEU A 259 14.09 -8.93 -4.73
C LEU A 259 14.73 -7.53 -4.68
N PRO A 260 14.11 -6.53 -5.34
CA PRO A 260 14.64 -5.18 -5.36
C PRO A 260 14.57 -4.52 -3.97
N PRO A 261 15.44 -3.53 -3.70
CA PRO A 261 15.35 -2.72 -2.49
C PRO A 261 13.94 -2.24 -2.21
N ALA A 262 13.55 -2.16 -0.93
CA ALA A 262 12.18 -1.87 -0.53
C ALA A 262 12.07 -0.67 0.41
N VAL A 263 11.05 0.14 0.21
CA VAL A 263 10.49 1.04 1.21
C VAL A 263 9.19 0.42 1.70
N VAL A 264 9.08 0.15 3.01
CA VAL A 264 7.87 -0.38 3.63
C VAL A 264 7.36 0.66 4.63
N VAL A 265 6.11 1.08 4.48
CA VAL A 265 5.44 2.01 5.39
C VAL A 265 4.37 1.26 6.15
N THR A 266 4.31 1.42 7.48
CA THR A 266 3.27 0.80 8.32
C THR A 266 2.59 1.84 9.21
N ALA A 267 1.30 1.61 9.50
CA ALA A 267 0.50 2.42 10.42
C ALA A 267 0.24 1.63 11.70
N GLY A 268 0.47 2.24 12.88
CA GLY A 268 0.37 1.52 14.14
C GLY A 268 -1.06 1.09 14.50
N PHE A 269 -2.06 1.92 14.12
CA PHE A 269 -3.49 1.63 14.30
C PHE A 269 -4.09 1.01 13.03
N ASP A 270 -3.59 -0.15 12.64
CA ASP A 270 -4.01 -0.84 11.42
C ASP A 270 -4.00 -2.36 11.65
N VAL A 271 -5.03 -3.04 11.19
CA VAL A 271 -5.08 -4.51 11.21
C VAL A 271 -3.93 -5.14 10.42
N LEU A 272 -3.38 -4.43 9.42
CA LEU A 272 -2.27 -4.88 8.57
C LEU A 272 -0.88 -4.59 9.17
N HIS A 273 -0.80 -3.90 10.34
CA HIS A 273 0.49 -3.51 10.94
C HIS A 273 1.44 -4.68 11.11
N SER A 274 1.00 -5.74 11.81
CA SER A 274 1.87 -6.88 12.13
C SER A 274 2.38 -7.60 10.89
N GLU A 275 1.55 -7.77 9.86
CA GLU A 275 1.95 -8.44 8.62
C GLU A 275 2.90 -7.57 7.79
N GLY A 276 2.70 -6.26 7.73
CA GLY A 276 3.61 -5.32 7.07
C GLY A 276 4.99 -5.29 7.73
N VAL A 277 5.04 -5.20 9.08
CA VAL A 277 6.30 -5.30 9.86
C VAL A 277 6.99 -6.64 9.61
N GLY A 278 6.22 -7.74 9.68
CA GLY A 278 6.73 -9.09 9.43
C GLY A 278 7.31 -9.25 8.04
N TYR A 279 6.69 -8.65 7.02
CA TYR A 279 7.19 -8.70 5.65
C TYR A 279 8.50 -7.90 5.49
N ALA A 280 8.60 -6.72 6.08
CA ALA A 280 9.84 -5.95 6.10
C ALA A 280 11.00 -6.73 6.76
N GLN A 281 10.70 -7.50 7.83
CA GLN A 281 11.69 -8.37 8.48
C GLN A 281 12.10 -9.55 7.56
N ARG A 282 11.14 -10.17 6.85
CA ARG A 282 11.44 -11.25 5.87
C ARG A 282 12.36 -10.78 4.75
N LEU A 283 12.08 -9.60 4.20
CA LEU A 283 12.94 -9.00 3.18
C LEU A 283 14.36 -8.76 3.70
N ARG A 284 14.52 -8.21 4.91
CA ARG A 284 15.85 -8.03 5.53
C ARG A 284 16.57 -9.36 5.78
N ALA A 285 15.85 -10.38 6.25
CA ALA A 285 16.42 -11.71 6.45
C ALA A 285 16.93 -12.32 5.13
N ALA A 286 16.30 -12.00 4.01
CA ALA A 286 16.72 -12.35 2.66
C ALA A 286 17.76 -11.39 2.07
N LYS A 287 18.39 -10.52 2.89
CA LYS A 287 19.40 -9.53 2.50
C LYS A 287 18.93 -8.47 1.50
N VAL A 288 17.62 -8.27 1.37
CA VAL A 288 17.07 -7.16 0.60
C VAL A 288 17.26 -5.87 1.43
N PRO A 289 17.79 -4.79 0.86
CA PRO A 289 17.85 -3.49 1.53
C PRO A 289 16.44 -2.97 1.81
N VAL A 290 16.11 -2.64 3.08
CA VAL A 290 14.78 -2.19 3.47
C VAL A 290 14.85 -0.91 4.30
N VAL A 291 14.22 0.15 3.82
CA VAL A 291 13.80 1.30 4.62
C VAL A 291 12.41 1.00 5.16
N HIS A 292 12.27 0.84 6.46
CA HIS A 292 10.96 0.64 7.10
C HIS A 292 10.59 1.89 7.91
N ARG A 293 9.46 2.51 7.55
CA ARG A 293 8.86 3.66 8.21
C ARG A 293 7.62 3.20 8.96
N ASP A 294 7.74 3.07 10.27
CA ASP A 294 6.61 2.75 11.16
C ASP A 294 6.04 4.03 11.79
N TYR A 295 4.72 4.19 11.73
CA TYR A 295 4.00 5.35 12.24
C TYR A 295 3.01 4.92 13.33
N PRO A 296 3.46 4.72 14.58
CA PRO A 296 2.65 4.12 15.64
C PRO A 296 1.39 4.92 16.00
N GLY A 297 1.38 6.23 15.74
CA GLY A 297 0.24 7.14 16.03
C GLY A 297 -0.76 7.31 14.89
N LEU A 298 -0.57 6.62 13.73
CA LEU A 298 -1.38 6.82 12.53
C LEU A 298 -2.16 5.55 12.17
N PHE A 299 -3.17 5.70 11.30
CA PHE A 299 -4.14 4.68 10.91
C PHE A 299 -4.02 4.34 9.41
N HIS A 300 -4.66 3.27 8.97
CA HIS A 300 -4.67 2.83 7.58
C HIS A 300 -5.16 3.92 6.61
N GLY A 301 -4.44 4.15 5.52
CA GLY A 301 -4.78 5.17 4.52
C GLY A 301 -4.13 6.55 4.76
N PHE A 302 -3.47 6.79 5.88
CA PHE A 302 -2.95 8.11 6.27
C PHE A 302 -2.00 8.74 5.23
N VAL A 303 -1.35 7.95 4.40
CA VAL A 303 -0.44 8.43 3.34
C VAL A 303 -1.23 8.93 2.13
N THR A 304 -2.21 8.15 1.65
CA THR A 304 -2.95 8.41 0.41
C THR A 304 -4.12 9.38 0.58
N ILE A 305 -4.62 9.55 1.81
CA ILE A 305 -5.66 10.54 2.13
C ILE A 305 -5.04 11.95 2.14
N MET A 306 -4.99 12.60 0.98
CA MET A 306 -4.30 13.89 0.78
C MET A 306 -4.77 15.02 1.72
N PRO A 307 -6.08 15.18 2.04
CA PRO A 307 -6.54 16.21 2.99
C PRO A 307 -6.11 15.97 4.44
N PHE A 308 -5.59 14.79 4.79
CA PHE A 308 -5.15 14.49 6.14
C PHE A 308 -3.80 15.13 6.43
N ALA A 309 -3.83 16.26 7.18
CA ALA A 309 -2.67 17.09 7.44
C ALA A 309 -1.56 16.36 8.23
N ALA A 310 -1.93 15.52 9.21
CA ALA A 310 -0.94 14.77 10.01
C ALA A 310 -0.14 13.75 9.19
N GLY A 311 -0.64 13.35 8.01
CA GLY A 311 0.10 12.50 7.08
C GLY A 311 1.14 13.25 6.22
N ALA A 312 1.20 14.58 6.27
CA ALA A 312 2.05 15.37 5.37
C ALA A 312 3.55 15.06 5.56
N SER A 313 4.03 15.02 6.80
CA SER A 313 5.44 14.71 7.09
C SER A 313 5.84 13.29 6.66
N ALA A 314 4.93 12.35 6.79
CA ALA A 314 5.16 10.98 6.33
C ALA A 314 5.26 10.91 4.79
N ARG A 315 4.44 11.68 4.07
CA ARG A 315 4.53 11.82 2.61
C ARG A 315 5.87 12.39 2.18
N GLU A 316 6.36 13.46 2.84
CA GLU A 316 7.66 14.04 2.51
C GLU A 316 8.82 13.03 2.69
N LEU A 317 8.80 12.25 3.77
CA LEU A 317 9.77 11.17 3.97
C LEU A 317 9.64 10.09 2.90
N LEU A 318 8.42 9.71 2.53
CA LEU A 318 8.17 8.73 1.46
C LEU A 318 8.75 9.22 0.13
N TRP A 319 8.50 10.49 -0.25
CA TRP A 319 9.06 11.07 -1.47
C TRP A 319 10.60 11.08 -1.46
N SER A 320 11.19 11.37 -0.30
CA SER A 320 12.65 11.30 -0.12
C SER A 320 13.20 9.89 -0.29
N ASP A 321 12.54 8.91 0.33
CA ASP A 321 12.95 7.51 0.23
C ASP A 321 12.82 6.98 -1.21
N MET A 322 11.76 7.36 -1.93
CA MET A 322 11.58 7.00 -3.34
C MET A 322 12.68 7.59 -4.22
N ARG A 323 13.03 8.87 -4.02
CA ARG A 323 14.18 9.46 -4.73
C ARG A 323 15.49 8.73 -4.42
N GLY A 324 15.66 8.28 -3.17
CA GLY A 324 16.82 7.48 -2.77
C GLY A 324 16.92 6.11 -3.48
N LEU A 325 15.78 5.49 -3.80
CA LEU A 325 15.76 4.26 -4.59
C LEU A 325 16.06 4.49 -6.08
N LEU A 326 15.87 5.71 -6.57
CA LEU A 326 16.03 6.09 -7.99
C LEU A 326 17.39 6.72 -8.28
N ALA A 327 18.19 7.02 -7.26
CA ALA A 327 19.52 7.59 -7.39
C ALA A 327 20.53 6.52 -7.80
#